data_5310a144454dbdc25c1efb255163d5e0
#
_entry.id   5310a144454dbdc25c1efb255163d5e0
#
_cell.length_a   1.000
_cell.length_b   1.000
_cell.length_c   1.000
_cell.angle_alpha   90.00
_cell.angle_beta   90.00
_cell.angle_gamma   90.00
#
_symmetry.space_group_name_H-M   'P 1'
#
loop_
_entity.id
_entity.type
_entity.pdbx_description
1 polymer ?
#
loop_
_entity_poly.entity_id
_entity_poly.type
_entity_poly.pdbx_seq_one_letter_code
_entity_poly.pdbx_strand_id
1 'polypeptide(L)'
;MKKLFLVVASALCLCAAASAQSYEGGVLFTVNAKDKIEPMKPLWAWVGYDEPNYTYMKDGVKLLTELSELSPVPVSVRAHNLLTSGDGSASLKWGSTNAYTEDSKGRPVYDWTILDRIFDTYLQRGIKPFVEIGFMPEALSTKPEPYRHSWAAVNSGPLWTGWTYPAKDYDKWRELVYQWVRHCIDRYGREEVLTWYWEVWNEPDIGYWSGTHEEYCKLYDYAVDGVKRALPEAKVGGPETTDPSGQRANEYLRKFLDHCRDGVNCATGKKGAPLDFITFHAKGSPQFVDGHVRMNIGRQLKNIDMGCEVVASYPEFKHLPIIIGESDPEGCAACSVATHPSNAYRNGTMYSSYSANTWARTYEIARKHGVNIVGAVAWAFEYEDQIWFGGFRDLATNGVDKPVLNVMRMYGLMQGGSLVRVGSSNPMTADQIIADSVRERSDISAIANATDNSVSIMVWNYHDDDLPAPATEVTVNFDNLGADRVLVSHYRIDGQFSNSYEAWKGIGSPQEPTPEQVAYLEQSGQLQAYTSPAWKDAPSGRLGVNFTLPRQGVSLIKITW
;
A
#
# COMPACT_ATOMS: atom_id res chain seq x y z
N MET A 1 -36.54 -26.62 -68.74
CA MET A 1 -35.58 -27.46 -67.99
C MET A 1 -34.25 -26.72 -67.86
N LYS A 2 -33.99 -26.09 -66.81
CA LYS A 2 -32.65 -25.64 -66.41
C LYS A 2 -32.63 -25.66 -64.87
N LYS A 3 -31.82 -26.55 -64.29
CA LYS A 3 -31.64 -26.74 -62.83
C LYS A 3 -30.76 -25.63 -62.28
N LEU A 4 -31.25 -24.94 -61.28
CA LEU A 4 -30.52 -23.96 -60.52
C LEU A 4 -29.81 -24.66 -59.34
N PHE A 5 -28.48 -24.66 -59.34
CA PHE A 5 -27.69 -25.16 -58.23
C PHE A 5 -27.49 -24.00 -57.20
N LEU A 6 -28.00 -24.22 -56.01
CA LEU A 6 -27.78 -23.32 -54.85
C LEU A 6 -26.50 -23.79 -54.14
N VAL A 7 -25.46 -22.98 -54.20
CA VAL A 7 -24.22 -23.18 -53.41
C VAL A 7 -24.41 -22.49 -52.09
N VAL A 8 -24.55 -23.26 -51.01
CA VAL A 8 -24.52 -22.74 -49.63
C VAL A 8 -23.05 -22.70 -49.20
N ALA A 9 -22.50 -21.50 -49.09
CA ALA A 9 -21.18 -21.28 -48.49
C ALA A 9 -21.33 -21.22 -46.96
N SER A 10 -20.92 -22.29 -46.30
CA SER A 10 -20.80 -22.31 -44.82
C SER A 10 -19.53 -21.55 -44.42
N ALA A 11 -19.70 -20.36 -43.87
CA ALA A 11 -18.62 -19.66 -43.22
C ALA A 11 -18.34 -20.33 -41.86
N LEU A 12 -17.26 -21.08 -41.75
CA LEU A 12 -16.70 -21.52 -40.49
C LEU A 12 -16.02 -20.31 -39.86
N CYS A 13 -16.65 -19.72 -38.84
CA CYS A 13 -15.97 -18.87 -37.86
C CYS A 13 -15.04 -19.76 -37.03
N LEU A 14 -13.76 -19.77 -37.35
CA LEU A 14 -12.72 -20.23 -36.42
C LEU A 14 -12.57 -19.18 -35.31
N CYS A 15 -13.29 -19.39 -34.22
CA CYS A 15 -12.88 -18.79 -32.95
C CYS A 15 -11.56 -19.44 -32.56
N ALA A 16 -10.45 -18.72 -32.72
CA ALA A 16 -9.20 -19.06 -32.08
C ALA A 16 -9.40 -18.89 -30.57
N ALA A 17 -9.83 -19.96 -29.91
CA ALA A 17 -9.68 -20.06 -28.47
C ALA A 17 -8.17 -20.08 -28.19
N ALA A 18 -7.66 -18.99 -27.63
CA ALA A 18 -6.36 -19.03 -27.01
C ALA A 18 -6.41 -20.15 -25.96
N SER A 19 -5.79 -21.29 -26.24
CA SER A 19 -5.66 -22.38 -25.30
C SER A 19 -4.75 -21.86 -24.16
N ALA A 20 -5.35 -21.41 -23.06
CA ALA A 20 -4.65 -21.33 -21.81
C ALA A 20 -4.08 -22.75 -21.58
N GLN A 21 -2.75 -22.86 -21.58
CA GLN A 21 -2.06 -24.11 -21.33
C GLN A 21 -2.48 -24.57 -19.94
N SER A 22 -3.39 -25.56 -19.88
CA SER A 22 -3.78 -26.21 -18.64
C SER A 22 -2.53 -26.87 -18.07
N TYR A 23 -2.12 -26.44 -16.89
CA TYR A 23 -1.02 -27.06 -16.17
C TYR A 23 -1.50 -28.45 -15.72
N GLU A 24 -1.13 -29.50 -16.43
CA GLU A 24 -1.26 -30.88 -15.98
C GLU A 24 -0.15 -31.18 -14.97
N GLY A 25 -0.41 -30.89 -13.72
CA GLY A 25 0.47 -31.16 -12.58
C GLY A 25 0.31 -30.12 -11.49
N GLY A 26 -0.01 -30.54 -10.28
CA GLY A 26 -0.14 -29.66 -9.11
C GLY A 26 1.18 -29.00 -8.76
N VAL A 27 1.14 -27.91 -7.96
CA VAL A 27 2.33 -27.25 -7.41
C VAL A 27 2.63 -27.82 -6.03
N LEU A 28 3.88 -28.24 -5.85
CA LEU A 28 4.40 -28.72 -4.57
C LEU A 28 5.24 -27.65 -3.90
N PHE A 29 4.90 -27.32 -2.66
CA PHE A 29 5.73 -26.50 -1.77
C PHE A 29 6.33 -27.37 -0.66
N THR A 30 7.56 -27.04 -0.25
CA THR A 30 8.22 -27.62 0.92
C THR A 30 8.63 -26.50 1.88
N VAL A 31 8.31 -26.66 3.15
CA VAL A 31 8.61 -25.69 4.21
C VAL A 31 9.30 -26.43 5.37
N ASN A 32 10.53 -26.05 5.65
CA ASN A 32 11.24 -26.49 6.84
C ASN A 32 11.17 -25.39 7.91
N ALA A 33 10.47 -25.64 9.01
CA ALA A 33 10.26 -24.67 10.08
C ALA A 33 11.58 -24.16 10.73
N LYS A 34 12.70 -24.86 10.54
CA LYS A 34 14.02 -24.49 11.07
C LYS A 34 14.91 -23.76 10.06
N ASP A 35 14.55 -23.69 8.76
CA ASP A 35 15.36 -23.03 7.73
C ASP A 35 15.05 -21.51 7.68
N LYS A 36 15.40 -20.82 8.78
CA LYS A 36 15.16 -19.39 8.97
C LYS A 36 16.07 -18.55 8.07
N ILE A 37 15.52 -17.50 7.43
CA ILE A 37 16.24 -16.59 6.54
C ILE A 37 16.55 -15.26 7.27
N GLU A 38 15.51 -14.57 7.72
CA GLU A 38 15.58 -13.23 8.34
C GLU A 38 14.32 -12.97 9.18
N PRO A 39 14.34 -12.01 10.12
CA PRO A 39 13.13 -11.59 10.82
C PRO A 39 12.06 -11.12 9.83
N MET A 40 10.80 -11.53 10.03
CA MET A 40 9.67 -11.06 9.23
C MET A 40 9.28 -9.65 9.65
N LYS A 41 9.65 -8.65 8.85
CA LYS A 41 9.27 -7.26 9.07
C LYS A 41 7.80 -7.03 8.68
N PRO A 42 7.07 -6.14 9.37
CA PRO A 42 5.66 -5.88 9.05
C PRO A 42 5.50 -4.92 7.86
N LEU A 43 5.99 -5.29 6.66
CA LEU A 43 5.92 -4.44 5.46
C LEU A 43 4.48 -4.03 5.11
N TRP A 44 3.51 -4.88 5.43
CA TRP A 44 2.08 -4.73 5.20
C TRP A 44 1.40 -3.76 6.17
N ALA A 45 2.04 -3.44 7.32
CA ALA A 45 1.42 -2.66 8.40
C ALA A 45 1.52 -1.14 8.18
N TRP A 46 1.38 -0.71 6.93
CA TRP A 46 1.45 0.70 6.52
C TRP A 46 0.32 1.03 5.56
N VAL A 47 -0.43 2.09 5.87
CA VAL A 47 -1.58 2.55 5.11
C VAL A 47 -1.48 4.04 4.87
N GLY A 48 -1.98 4.54 3.75
CA GLY A 48 -1.99 5.97 3.48
C GLY A 48 -3.14 6.42 2.57
N TYR A 49 -3.42 7.72 2.58
CA TYR A 49 -4.50 8.34 1.81
C TYR A 49 -4.35 9.84 1.64
N ASP A 50 -5.00 10.40 0.61
CA ASP A 50 -4.95 11.83 0.26
C ASP A 50 -5.83 12.70 1.18
N GLU A 51 -6.88 12.13 1.79
CA GLU A 51 -8.05 12.82 2.32
C GLU A 51 -8.13 12.69 3.86
N PRO A 52 -7.29 13.41 4.64
CA PRO A 52 -7.17 13.21 6.08
C PRO A 52 -8.47 13.48 6.87
N ASN A 53 -9.42 14.19 6.27
CA ASN A 53 -10.67 14.54 6.93
C ASN A 53 -11.68 13.37 6.97
N TYR A 54 -11.45 12.27 6.21
CA TYR A 54 -12.19 11.02 6.41
C TYR A 54 -11.75 10.25 7.66
N THR A 55 -10.57 10.51 8.21
CA THR A 55 -10.00 9.84 9.39
C THR A 55 -10.98 9.74 10.55
N TYR A 56 -11.68 10.82 10.84
CA TYR A 56 -12.59 10.94 12.00
C TYR A 56 -14.07 10.82 11.64
N MET A 57 -14.38 10.43 10.41
CA MET A 57 -15.74 10.07 9.99
C MET A 57 -16.07 8.64 10.47
N LYS A 58 -17.35 8.31 10.52
CA LYS A 58 -17.86 7.05 11.10
C LYS A 58 -17.15 5.82 10.54
N ASP A 59 -17.08 5.70 9.22
CA ASP A 59 -16.54 4.52 8.56
C ASP A 59 -15.00 4.53 8.56
N GLY A 60 -14.37 5.71 8.48
CA GLY A 60 -12.93 5.86 8.68
C GLY A 60 -12.48 5.45 10.09
N VAL A 61 -13.23 5.83 11.12
CA VAL A 61 -13.01 5.38 12.52
C VAL A 61 -13.16 3.86 12.64
N LYS A 62 -14.16 3.26 11.96
CA LYS A 62 -14.38 1.81 11.94
C LYS A 62 -13.18 1.11 11.31
N LEU A 63 -12.75 1.52 10.10
CA LEU A 63 -11.62 0.94 9.39
C LEU A 63 -10.32 1.03 10.22
N LEU A 64 -10.04 2.18 10.84
CA LEU A 64 -8.86 2.34 11.69
C LEU A 64 -8.90 1.41 12.92
N THR A 65 -10.09 1.17 13.48
CA THR A 65 -10.26 0.19 14.57
C THR A 65 -9.93 -1.21 14.09
N GLU A 66 -10.44 -1.63 12.95
CA GLU A 66 -10.15 -2.93 12.34
C GLU A 66 -8.66 -3.09 11.98
N LEU A 67 -8.02 -2.05 11.43
CA LEU A 67 -6.58 -2.03 11.17
C LEU A 67 -5.76 -2.21 12.46
N SER A 68 -6.18 -1.64 13.56
CA SER A 68 -5.49 -1.78 14.85
C SER A 68 -5.60 -3.19 15.45
N GLU A 69 -6.61 -3.95 15.05
CA GLU A 69 -6.89 -5.30 15.53
C GLU A 69 -6.26 -6.41 14.68
N LEU A 70 -5.64 -6.07 13.54
CA LEU A 70 -5.06 -7.06 12.63
C LEU A 70 -3.92 -7.86 13.27
N SER A 71 -3.15 -7.23 14.14
CA SER A 71 -1.95 -7.81 14.74
C SER A 71 -1.53 -6.99 15.97
N PRO A 72 -0.77 -7.57 16.90
CA PRO A 72 -0.10 -6.80 17.95
C PRO A 72 0.91 -5.75 17.43
N VAL A 73 1.30 -5.84 16.15
CA VAL A 73 2.20 -4.85 15.53
C VAL A 73 1.39 -3.61 15.17
N PRO A 74 1.79 -2.41 15.64
CA PRO A 74 1.10 -1.18 15.29
C PRO A 74 1.11 -0.92 13.78
N VAL A 75 -0.01 -0.49 13.24
CA VAL A 75 -0.11 0.02 11.87
C VAL A 75 0.34 1.48 11.86
N SER A 76 1.12 1.87 10.85
CA SER A 76 1.49 3.26 10.59
C SER A 76 0.60 3.86 9.51
N VAL A 77 0.18 5.11 9.69
CA VAL A 77 -0.70 5.81 8.74
C VAL A 77 -0.06 7.08 8.25
N ARG A 78 0.04 7.21 6.91
CA ARG A 78 0.47 8.40 6.18
C ARG A 78 -0.75 9.10 5.57
N ALA A 79 -0.86 10.41 5.75
CA ALA A 79 -1.93 11.18 5.12
C ALA A 79 -1.38 12.47 4.50
N HIS A 80 -1.89 12.83 3.31
CA HIS A 80 -1.61 14.12 2.71
C HIS A 80 -2.35 15.25 3.42
N ASN A 81 -2.06 16.49 3.03
CA ASN A 81 -2.83 17.68 3.39
C ASN A 81 -2.85 18.05 4.88
N LEU A 82 -1.89 17.57 5.68
CA LEU A 82 -1.88 17.86 7.12
C LEU A 82 -1.61 19.33 7.48
N LEU A 83 -1.01 20.12 6.56
CA LEU A 83 -0.80 21.56 6.73
C LEU A 83 -1.59 22.43 5.74
N THR A 84 -2.38 21.81 4.87
CA THR A 84 -3.19 22.50 3.86
C THR A 84 -4.30 23.32 4.53
N SER A 85 -4.46 24.58 4.13
CA SER A 85 -5.48 25.49 4.69
C SER A 85 -6.88 25.12 4.21
N GLY A 86 -7.87 25.18 5.13
CA GLY A 86 -9.27 24.90 4.86
C GLY A 86 -10.06 24.65 6.12
N ASP A 87 -11.27 24.14 5.98
CA ASP A 87 -12.25 23.98 7.06
C ASP A 87 -12.35 22.56 7.63
N GLY A 88 -11.54 21.62 7.14
CA GLY A 88 -11.58 20.23 7.56
C GLY A 88 -12.75 19.41 6.99
N SER A 89 -13.45 19.91 5.97
CA SER A 89 -14.49 19.16 5.27
C SER A 89 -13.87 18.01 4.47
N ALA A 90 -14.43 16.81 4.63
CA ALA A 90 -14.03 15.64 3.85
C ALA A 90 -14.41 15.83 2.37
N SER A 91 -13.46 15.52 1.48
CA SER A 91 -13.66 15.62 0.02
C SER A 91 -12.65 14.75 -0.70
N LEU A 92 -13.02 14.16 -1.82
CA LEU A 92 -12.11 13.36 -2.64
C LEU A 92 -10.93 14.21 -3.15
N LYS A 93 -9.71 13.67 -3.08
CA LYS A 93 -8.45 14.29 -3.50
C LYS A 93 -8.18 15.65 -2.84
N TRP A 94 -8.75 15.87 -1.68
CA TRP A 94 -8.57 17.10 -0.91
C TRP A 94 -8.62 16.83 0.59
N GLY A 95 -7.84 17.61 1.33
CA GLY A 95 -7.90 17.67 2.77
C GLY A 95 -7.41 19.01 3.29
N SER A 96 -7.74 19.32 4.53
CA SER A 96 -7.33 20.58 5.13
C SER A 96 -7.40 20.51 6.65
N THR A 97 -6.55 21.30 7.31
CA THR A 97 -6.47 21.35 8.77
C THR A 97 -6.51 22.76 9.31
N ASN A 98 -6.21 23.75 8.48
CA ASN A 98 -6.07 25.18 8.84
C ASN A 98 -5.04 25.45 9.95
N ALA A 99 -4.00 24.58 10.05
CA ALA A 99 -3.02 24.62 11.13
C ALA A 99 -2.23 25.94 11.22
N TYR A 100 -2.16 26.69 10.12
CA TYR A 100 -1.41 27.94 10.03
C TYR A 100 -2.21 29.03 9.31
N THR A 101 -2.34 30.17 9.96
CA THR A 101 -2.83 31.41 9.37
C THR A 101 -1.95 32.58 9.82
N GLU A 102 -2.20 33.78 9.29
CA GLU A 102 -1.56 35.02 9.75
C GLU A 102 -2.61 36.04 10.17
N ASP A 103 -2.32 36.78 11.22
CA ASP A 103 -3.15 37.91 11.64
C ASP A 103 -2.99 39.12 10.72
N SER A 104 -3.73 40.19 10.96
CA SER A 104 -3.68 41.42 10.17
C SER A 104 -2.31 42.13 10.14
N LYS A 105 -1.38 41.70 11.01
CA LYS A 105 0.00 42.20 11.08
C LYS A 105 1.00 41.22 10.49
N GLY A 106 0.53 40.13 9.88
CA GLY A 106 1.37 39.07 9.31
C GLY A 106 2.06 38.20 10.38
N ARG A 107 1.56 38.14 11.62
CA ARG A 107 2.10 37.27 12.65
C ARG A 107 1.45 35.90 12.58
N PRO A 108 2.22 34.81 12.76
CA PRO A 108 1.70 33.45 12.76
C PRO A 108 0.59 33.24 13.79
N VAL A 109 -0.46 32.53 13.39
CA VAL A 109 -1.53 32.03 14.25
C VAL A 109 -1.65 30.53 13.97
N TYR A 110 -1.51 29.71 15.04
CA TYR A 110 -1.58 28.25 14.95
C TYR A 110 -2.92 27.76 15.50
N ASP A 111 -3.57 26.86 14.75
CA ASP A 111 -4.78 26.16 15.18
C ASP A 111 -4.62 24.66 14.93
N TRP A 112 -4.44 23.90 15.99
CA TRP A 112 -4.19 22.47 15.94
C TRP A 112 -5.46 21.62 16.01
N THR A 113 -6.64 22.25 16.11
CA THR A 113 -7.92 21.56 16.39
C THR A 113 -8.20 20.39 15.45
N ILE A 114 -8.05 20.57 14.14
CA ILE A 114 -8.32 19.52 13.15
C ILE A 114 -7.19 18.49 13.13
N LEU A 115 -5.93 18.92 13.21
CA LEU A 115 -4.78 18.02 13.33
C LEU A 115 -4.88 17.12 14.57
N ASP A 116 -5.22 17.71 15.72
CA ASP A 116 -5.44 16.94 16.95
C ASP A 116 -6.54 15.89 16.75
N ARG A 117 -7.64 16.25 16.11
CA ARG A 117 -8.73 15.33 15.84
C ARG A 117 -8.27 14.15 14.97
N ILE A 118 -7.42 14.38 13.99
CA ILE A 118 -6.82 13.33 13.14
C ILE A 118 -5.92 12.43 13.99
N PHE A 119 -4.96 13.00 14.68
CA PHE A 119 -3.95 12.25 15.45
C PHE A 119 -4.53 11.56 16.69
N ASP A 120 -5.48 12.20 17.38
CA ASP A 120 -6.24 11.56 18.48
C ASP A 120 -6.95 10.29 17.98
N THR A 121 -7.54 10.35 16.78
CA THR A 121 -8.21 9.18 16.19
C THR A 121 -7.25 8.02 15.94
N TYR A 122 -6.02 8.30 15.47
CA TYR A 122 -4.97 7.29 15.34
C TYR A 122 -4.53 6.73 16.69
N LEU A 123 -4.11 7.60 17.60
CA LEU A 123 -3.45 7.20 18.84
C LEU A 123 -4.39 6.48 19.81
N GLN A 124 -5.68 6.85 19.84
CA GLN A 124 -6.70 6.13 20.59
C GLN A 124 -6.82 4.65 20.18
N ARG A 125 -6.31 4.30 19.00
CA ARG A 125 -6.31 2.93 18.43
C ARG A 125 -4.92 2.30 18.39
N GLY A 126 -3.90 2.96 18.99
CA GLY A 126 -2.52 2.46 18.94
C GLY A 126 -1.85 2.56 17.56
N ILE A 127 -2.50 3.23 16.61
CA ILE A 127 -1.95 3.51 15.28
C ILE A 127 -0.89 4.60 15.38
N LYS A 128 0.18 4.47 14.58
CA LYS A 128 1.31 5.41 14.60
C LYS A 128 1.25 6.37 13.42
N PRO A 129 1.34 7.69 13.65
CA PRO A 129 1.51 8.63 12.56
C PRO A 129 2.82 8.42 11.80
N PHE A 130 2.72 8.34 10.48
CA PHE A 130 3.79 8.60 9.52
C PHE A 130 3.49 9.99 8.93
N VAL A 131 4.13 11.00 9.50
CA VAL A 131 3.71 12.39 9.31
C VAL A 131 4.31 12.95 8.05
N GLU A 132 3.46 13.31 7.07
CA GLU A 132 3.87 14.11 5.93
C GLU A 132 3.81 15.59 6.29
N ILE A 133 4.96 16.28 6.22
CA ILE A 133 5.05 17.73 6.40
C ILE A 133 4.68 18.43 5.09
N GLY A 134 3.39 18.63 4.88
CA GLY A 134 2.81 19.17 3.66
C GLY A 134 1.27 19.33 3.79
N PHE A 135 0.62 20.06 2.89
CA PHE A 135 1.25 20.89 1.87
C PHE A 135 1.37 22.33 2.34
N MET A 136 1.77 23.26 1.40
CA MET A 136 2.01 24.66 1.79
C MET A 136 0.73 25.34 2.27
N PRO A 137 0.68 25.88 3.51
CA PRO A 137 -0.46 26.70 3.93
C PRO A 137 -0.65 27.92 3.03
N GLU A 138 -1.90 28.32 2.81
CA GLU A 138 -2.23 29.44 1.93
C GLU A 138 -1.48 30.72 2.30
N ALA A 139 -1.43 31.06 3.58
CA ALA A 139 -0.75 32.25 4.08
C ALA A 139 0.78 32.21 3.89
N LEU A 140 1.41 31.05 3.67
CA LEU A 140 2.84 30.92 3.39
C LEU A 140 3.17 30.70 1.91
N SER A 141 2.19 30.39 1.06
CA SER A 141 2.45 30.12 -0.35
C SER A 141 2.93 31.36 -1.10
N THR A 142 3.92 31.19 -1.99
CA THR A 142 4.36 32.24 -2.92
C THR A 142 3.30 32.59 -3.96
N LYS A 143 2.34 31.68 -4.21
CA LYS A 143 1.23 31.88 -5.15
C LYS A 143 -0.06 31.31 -4.54
N PRO A 144 -0.72 32.03 -3.63
CA PRO A 144 -1.86 31.51 -2.89
C PRO A 144 -3.12 31.31 -3.74
N GLU A 145 -3.25 31.93 -4.92
CA GLU A 145 -4.44 31.83 -5.76
C GLU A 145 -4.14 31.24 -7.14
N PRO A 146 -4.97 30.31 -7.63
CA PRO A 146 -6.00 29.59 -6.87
C PRO A 146 -5.39 28.65 -5.86
N TYR A 147 -5.93 28.60 -4.63
CA TYR A 147 -5.38 27.74 -3.58
C TYR A 147 -5.94 26.31 -3.65
N ARG A 148 -7.28 26.15 -3.67
CA ARG A 148 -7.96 24.87 -3.78
C ARG A 148 -8.27 24.53 -5.22
N HIS A 149 -7.98 23.31 -5.66
CA HIS A 149 -8.49 22.79 -6.92
C HIS A 149 -9.87 22.13 -6.73
N SER A 150 -10.67 22.10 -7.81
CA SER A 150 -11.89 21.30 -7.87
C SER A 150 -11.55 19.94 -8.47
N TRP A 151 -11.70 18.87 -7.70
CA TRP A 151 -11.47 17.53 -8.20
C TRP A 151 -12.64 17.06 -9.06
N ALA A 152 -12.34 16.67 -10.30
CA ALA A 152 -13.22 15.89 -11.15
C ALA A 152 -12.42 14.70 -11.68
N ALA A 153 -12.84 13.49 -11.35
CA ALA A 153 -12.14 12.24 -11.71
C ALA A 153 -11.92 12.06 -13.23
N VAL A 154 -12.75 12.70 -14.08
CA VAL A 154 -12.62 12.68 -15.55
C VAL A 154 -11.59 13.69 -16.06
N ASN A 155 -11.29 14.74 -15.29
CA ASN A 155 -10.33 15.76 -15.62
C ASN A 155 -9.41 15.93 -14.40
N SER A 156 -8.41 15.10 -14.26
CA SER A 156 -7.29 15.35 -13.36
C SER A 156 -6.54 16.57 -13.91
N GLY A 157 -7.13 17.75 -13.73
CA GLY A 157 -6.53 19.01 -14.12
C GLY A 157 -5.21 19.23 -13.38
N PRO A 158 -4.39 20.19 -13.80
CA PRO A 158 -3.10 20.43 -13.18
C PRO A 158 -3.25 20.69 -11.68
N LEU A 159 -2.45 20.01 -10.88
CA LEU A 159 -2.39 20.21 -9.42
C LEU A 159 -1.79 21.58 -9.03
N TRP A 160 -1.33 22.39 -9.98
CA TRP A 160 -0.62 23.67 -9.81
C TRP A 160 -1.46 24.76 -9.16
N THR A 161 -1.88 24.50 -7.96
CA THR A 161 -2.60 25.41 -7.09
C THR A 161 -1.69 25.86 -5.94
N GLY A 162 -2.09 26.87 -5.19
CA GLY A 162 -1.23 27.53 -4.19
C GLY A 162 -0.53 26.62 -3.20
N TRP A 163 -1.13 25.48 -2.85
CA TRP A 163 -0.54 24.53 -1.93
C TRP A 163 0.67 23.74 -2.50
N THR A 164 0.93 23.79 -3.82
CA THR A 164 2.11 23.17 -4.44
C THR A 164 3.33 24.09 -4.50
N TYR A 165 3.20 25.36 -4.17
CA TYR A 165 4.24 26.36 -4.36
C TYR A 165 5.17 26.49 -3.13
N PRO A 166 6.42 26.99 -3.34
CA PRO A 166 7.38 27.24 -2.26
C PRO A 166 6.86 28.21 -1.21
N ALA A 167 7.46 28.15 -0.03
CA ALA A 167 7.20 29.11 1.03
C ALA A 167 7.74 30.51 0.69
N LYS A 168 6.94 31.56 0.88
CA LYS A 168 7.40 32.96 0.76
C LYS A 168 8.35 33.38 1.89
N ASP A 169 8.35 32.65 3.01
CA ASP A 169 9.18 32.88 4.20
C ASP A 169 9.56 31.53 4.82
N TYR A 170 10.81 31.13 4.63
CA TYR A 170 11.30 29.82 5.11
C TYR A 170 11.55 29.82 6.62
N ASP A 171 11.79 30.97 7.28
CA ASP A 171 11.89 31.03 8.72
C ASP A 171 10.52 30.78 9.38
N LYS A 172 9.44 31.31 8.81
CA LYS A 172 8.08 31.00 9.24
C LYS A 172 7.70 29.55 8.96
N TRP A 173 8.13 28.97 7.84
CA TRP A 173 7.94 27.56 7.53
C TRP A 173 8.62 26.66 8.57
N ARG A 174 9.88 26.94 8.88
CA ARG A 174 10.61 26.25 9.97
C ARG A 174 9.90 26.39 11.30
N GLU A 175 9.48 27.59 11.66
CA GLU A 175 8.80 27.85 12.91
C GLU A 175 7.45 27.13 13.01
N LEU A 176 6.66 27.07 11.93
CA LEU A 176 5.44 26.27 11.88
C LEU A 176 5.73 24.80 12.20
N VAL A 177 6.73 24.21 11.56
CA VAL A 177 7.11 22.80 11.79
C VAL A 177 7.60 22.61 13.23
N TYR A 178 8.42 23.52 13.73
CA TYR A 178 8.89 23.49 15.13
C TYR A 178 7.73 23.52 16.13
N GLN A 179 6.79 24.44 15.94
CA GLN A 179 5.63 24.59 16.83
C GLN A 179 4.70 23.37 16.74
N TRP A 180 4.53 22.78 15.57
CA TRP A 180 3.74 21.57 15.41
C TRP A 180 4.36 20.38 16.16
N VAL A 181 5.65 20.12 16.00
CA VAL A 181 6.34 19.04 16.73
C VAL A 181 6.29 19.29 18.25
N ARG A 182 6.49 20.54 18.69
CA ARG A 182 6.36 20.91 20.11
C ARG A 182 4.95 20.65 20.64
N HIS A 183 3.92 21.04 19.89
CA HIS A 183 2.53 20.76 20.22
C HIS A 183 2.28 19.25 20.36
N CYS A 184 2.78 18.45 19.41
CA CYS A 184 2.64 16.98 19.49
C CYS A 184 3.34 16.41 20.75
N ILE A 185 4.53 16.91 21.11
CA ILE A 185 5.23 16.49 22.34
C ILE A 185 4.41 16.84 23.58
N ASP A 186 3.89 18.06 23.64
CA ASP A 186 3.13 18.55 24.80
C ASP A 186 1.80 17.80 24.95
N ARG A 187 1.16 17.39 23.85
CA ARG A 187 -0.12 16.68 23.85
C ARG A 187 0.02 15.16 24.03
N TYR A 188 0.94 14.53 23.32
CA TYR A 188 1.03 13.07 23.23
C TYR A 188 2.19 12.47 24.01
N GLY A 189 3.09 13.31 24.48
CA GLY A 189 4.30 12.91 25.18
C GLY A 189 5.48 12.62 24.25
N ARG A 190 6.68 12.94 24.76
CA ARG A 190 7.94 12.81 24.00
C ARG A 190 8.19 11.39 23.49
N GLU A 191 7.98 10.39 24.34
CA GLU A 191 8.25 8.97 24.01
C GLU A 191 7.35 8.47 22.89
N GLU A 192 6.09 8.91 22.84
CA GLU A 192 5.18 8.58 21.75
C GLU A 192 5.66 9.21 20.43
N VAL A 193 5.96 10.51 20.42
CA VAL A 193 6.37 11.25 19.23
C VAL A 193 7.70 10.75 18.67
N LEU A 194 8.59 10.20 19.49
CA LEU A 194 9.84 9.55 19.06
C LEU A 194 9.60 8.27 18.23
N THR A 195 8.43 7.67 18.34
CA THR A 195 8.10 6.49 17.52
C THR A 195 7.74 6.87 16.09
N TRP A 196 7.36 8.12 15.82
CA TRP A 196 6.86 8.60 14.54
C TRP A 196 7.98 8.82 13.53
N TYR A 197 7.59 8.84 12.23
CA TYR A 197 8.42 9.25 11.12
C TYR A 197 7.94 10.60 10.60
N TRP A 198 8.85 11.52 10.30
CA TRP A 198 8.57 12.87 9.81
C TRP A 198 9.14 13.01 8.41
N GLU A 199 8.27 12.94 7.42
CA GLU A 199 8.61 13.02 6.01
C GLU A 199 8.32 14.42 5.48
N VAL A 200 9.15 14.90 4.54
CA VAL A 200 8.92 16.22 3.97
C VAL A 200 8.36 16.09 2.57
N TRP A 201 7.09 16.51 2.42
CA TRP A 201 6.37 16.63 1.15
C TRP A 201 5.92 15.30 0.53
N ASN A 202 5.35 15.43 -0.72
CA ASN A 202 4.94 14.32 -1.58
C ASN A 202 5.27 14.61 -3.04
N GLU A 203 5.83 13.63 -3.75
CA GLU A 203 6.11 13.63 -5.20
C GLU A 203 6.68 14.97 -5.74
N PRO A 204 7.79 15.49 -5.16
CA PRO A 204 8.31 16.80 -5.55
C PRO A 204 8.94 16.82 -6.95
N ASP A 205 9.05 15.67 -7.60
CA ASP A 205 9.49 15.52 -8.99
C ASP A 205 8.39 15.72 -10.03
N ILE A 206 7.13 15.90 -9.60
CA ILE A 206 5.97 16.18 -10.48
C ILE A 206 5.16 17.38 -9.98
N GLY A 207 3.92 17.55 -10.47
CA GLY A 207 3.06 18.71 -10.21
C GLY A 207 2.59 18.92 -8.77
N TYR A 208 2.97 18.06 -7.83
CA TYR A 208 2.82 18.32 -6.40
C TYR A 208 3.82 19.36 -5.88
N TRP A 209 4.86 19.67 -6.65
CA TRP A 209 5.81 20.73 -6.35
C TRP A 209 6.00 21.65 -7.56
N SER A 210 5.77 22.95 -7.37
CA SER A 210 5.88 23.99 -8.40
C SER A 210 7.15 24.83 -8.28
N GLY A 211 8.11 24.41 -7.46
CA GLY A 211 9.44 24.98 -7.33
C GLY A 211 10.51 24.17 -8.07
N THR A 212 11.77 24.62 -7.98
CA THR A 212 12.92 23.87 -8.46
C THR A 212 13.33 22.77 -7.47
N HIS A 213 14.25 21.89 -7.87
CA HIS A 213 14.85 20.90 -6.98
C HIS A 213 15.62 21.57 -5.82
N GLU A 214 16.34 22.66 -6.09
CA GLU A 214 17.08 23.42 -5.09
C GLU A 214 16.14 24.09 -4.08
N GLU A 215 14.97 24.58 -4.53
CA GLU A 215 13.94 25.11 -3.65
C GLU A 215 13.30 24.01 -2.79
N TYR A 216 13.15 22.79 -3.33
CA TYR A 216 12.72 21.64 -2.54
C TYR A 216 13.76 21.26 -1.47
N CYS A 217 15.04 21.19 -1.82
CA CYS A 217 16.10 20.96 -0.85
C CYS A 217 16.10 22.03 0.25
N LYS A 218 15.87 23.29 -0.11
CA LYS A 218 15.70 24.37 0.88
C LYS A 218 14.48 24.16 1.76
N LEU A 219 13.33 23.76 1.19
CA LEU A 219 12.13 23.44 1.95
C LEU A 219 12.39 22.33 2.97
N TYR A 220 13.07 21.26 2.51
CA TYR A 220 13.48 20.12 3.32
C TYR A 220 14.38 20.56 4.48
N ASP A 221 15.45 21.30 4.20
CA ASP A 221 16.42 21.77 5.20
C ASP A 221 15.76 22.55 6.34
N TYR A 222 14.85 23.48 6.00
CA TYR A 222 14.15 24.28 7.00
C TYR A 222 13.10 23.47 7.78
N ALA A 223 12.38 22.55 7.12
CA ALA A 223 11.44 21.67 7.81
C ALA A 223 12.17 20.76 8.81
N VAL A 224 13.26 20.10 8.36
CA VAL A 224 14.07 19.21 9.19
C VAL A 224 14.74 19.95 10.33
N ASP A 225 15.24 21.18 10.13
CA ASP A 225 15.76 22.02 11.21
C ASP A 225 14.67 22.32 12.24
N GLY A 226 13.43 22.58 11.80
CA GLY A 226 12.28 22.75 12.69
C GLY A 226 12.01 21.51 13.53
N VAL A 227 11.94 20.32 12.91
CA VAL A 227 11.75 19.04 13.62
C VAL A 227 12.87 18.79 14.62
N LYS A 228 14.14 18.87 14.18
CA LYS A 228 15.31 18.53 15.00
C LYS A 228 15.54 19.53 16.15
N ARG A 229 15.13 20.79 16.00
CA ARG A 229 15.16 21.77 17.09
C ARG A 229 14.11 21.46 18.16
N ALA A 230 12.94 20.96 17.78
CA ALA A 230 11.90 20.56 18.72
C ALA A 230 12.20 19.20 19.38
N LEU A 231 12.72 18.23 18.60
CA LEU A 231 13.00 16.85 19.01
C LEU A 231 14.25 16.34 18.28
N PRO A 232 15.46 16.52 18.84
CA PRO A 232 16.72 16.19 18.16
C PRO A 232 16.81 14.74 17.65
N GLU A 233 16.19 13.80 18.34
CA GLU A 233 16.22 12.37 18.03
C GLU A 233 15.08 11.93 17.07
N ALA A 234 14.16 12.84 16.71
CA ALA A 234 13.08 12.53 15.78
C ALA A 234 13.63 11.99 14.44
N LYS A 235 12.94 11.00 13.88
CA LYS A 235 13.30 10.44 12.57
C LYS A 235 12.76 11.34 11.47
N VAL A 236 13.65 11.85 10.60
CA VAL A 236 13.31 12.71 9.47
C VAL A 236 13.74 12.08 8.15
N GLY A 237 12.96 12.26 7.07
CA GLY A 237 13.26 11.67 5.77
C GLY A 237 12.48 12.25 4.60
N GLY A 238 12.67 11.65 3.47
CA GLY A 238 12.11 11.97 2.16
C GLY A 238 12.92 11.28 1.04
N PRO A 239 12.83 11.72 -0.23
CA PRO A 239 12.05 12.87 -0.74
C PRO A 239 10.66 12.49 -1.25
N GLU A 240 10.26 11.24 -1.17
CA GLU A 240 8.98 10.72 -1.65
C GLU A 240 8.77 10.97 -3.14
N THR A 241 9.76 10.63 -3.95
CA THR A 241 9.64 10.74 -5.41
C THR A 241 8.63 9.76 -5.99
N THR A 242 8.14 10.06 -7.18
CA THR A 242 7.41 9.07 -7.99
C THR A 242 8.30 7.86 -8.34
N ASP A 243 7.83 7.01 -9.23
CA ASP A 243 8.41 5.72 -9.63
C ASP A 243 9.90 5.80 -10.06
N PRO A 244 10.88 5.25 -9.32
CA PRO A 244 12.32 5.33 -9.64
C PRO A 244 12.74 4.61 -10.93
N SER A 245 11.90 3.79 -11.56
CA SER A 245 12.17 3.26 -12.90
C SER A 245 12.05 4.32 -14.00
N GLY A 246 11.44 5.47 -13.70
CA GLY A 246 11.42 6.65 -14.55
C GLY A 246 12.69 7.49 -14.37
N GLN A 247 13.29 7.95 -15.48
CA GLN A 247 14.53 8.73 -15.43
C GLN A 247 14.42 9.94 -14.50
N ARG A 248 13.34 10.72 -14.59
CA ARG A 248 13.14 11.92 -13.78
C ARG A 248 13.16 11.62 -12.28
N ALA A 249 12.38 10.66 -11.82
CA ALA A 249 12.30 10.29 -10.41
C ALA A 249 13.64 9.70 -9.91
N ASN A 250 14.31 8.87 -10.72
CA ASN A 250 15.62 8.32 -10.40
C ASN A 250 16.68 9.41 -10.22
N GLU A 251 16.75 10.36 -11.16
CA GLU A 251 17.66 11.50 -11.07
C GLU A 251 17.32 12.41 -9.89
N TYR A 252 16.03 12.62 -9.60
CA TYR A 252 15.60 13.44 -8.47
C TYR A 252 16.00 12.81 -7.13
N LEU A 253 15.75 11.51 -6.97
CA LEU A 253 16.16 10.77 -5.77
C LEU A 253 17.68 10.84 -5.56
N ARG A 254 18.49 10.65 -6.63
CA ARG A 254 19.96 10.75 -6.53
C ARG A 254 20.40 12.15 -6.14
N LYS A 255 19.87 13.20 -6.77
CA LYS A 255 20.19 14.60 -6.44
C LYS A 255 19.84 14.93 -4.99
N PHE A 256 18.70 14.42 -4.49
CA PHE A 256 18.32 14.60 -3.09
C PHE A 256 19.29 13.88 -2.13
N LEU A 257 19.67 12.65 -2.42
CA LEU A 257 20.67 11.93 -1.62
C LEU A 257 22.03 12.62 -1.65
N ASP A 258 22.46 13.14 -2.81
CA ASP A 258 23.69 13.95 -2.93
C ASP A 258 23.60 15.22 -2.08
N HIS A 259 22.43 15.92 -2.06
CA HIS A 259 22.21 17.07 -1.18
C HIS A 259 22.32 16.68 0.31
N CYS A 260 21.68 15.60 0.71
CA CYS A 260 21.76 15.13 2.11
C CYS A 260 23.18 14.71 2.52
N ARG A 261 23.99 14.20 1.59
CA ARG A 261 25.38 13.80 1.85
C ARG A 261 26.35 14.99 1.83
N ASP A 262 26.29 15.80 0.81
CA ASP A 262 27.35 16.76 0.46
C ASP A 262 26.85 18.20 0.23
N GLY A 263 25.54 18.43 0.06
CA GLY A 263 24.97 19.74 -0.23
C GLY A 263 25.16 20.74 0.93
N VAL A 264 24.94 22.00 0.65
CA VAL A 264 24.91 23.02 1.70
C VAL A 264 23.49 23.12 2.26
N ASN A 265 23.32 22.77 3.53
CA ASN A 265 22.06 22.90 4.24
C ASN A 265 21.70 24.39 4.37
N CYS A 266 20.60 24.80 3.73
CA CYS A 266 20.17 26.18 3.63
C CYS A 266 19.73 26.79 4.98
N ALA A 267 19.27 25.97 5.93
CA ALA A 267 18.84 26.43 7.25
C ALA A 267 20.00 26.66 8.22
N THR A 268 21.09 25.86 8.08
CA THR A 268 22.19 25.84 9.06
C THR A 268 23.53 26.29 8.47
N GLY A 269 23.68 26.35 7.16
CA GLY A 269 24.96 26.61 6.46
C GLY A 269 25.97 25.46 6.55
N LYS A 270 25.61 24.32 7.13
CA LYS A 270 26.47 23.15 7.29
C LYS A 270 26.45 22.28 6.03
N LYS A 271 27.46 21.41 5.88
CA LYS A 271 27.49 20.38 4.86
C LYS A 271 26.49 19.26 5.19
N GLY A 272 25.69 18.85 4.19
CA GLY A 272 24.71 17.79 4.27
C GLY A 272 23.46 18.18 5.08
N ALA A 273 22.41 17.38 4.91
CA ALA A 273 21.15 17.50 5.66
C ALA A 273 20.87 16.22 6.44
N PRO A 274 20.25 16.30 7.64
CA PRO A 274 19.84 15.10 8.38
C PRO A 274 18.90 14.23 7.54
N LEU A 275 19.17 12.91 7.54
CA LEU A 275 18.37 11.91 6.85
C LEU A 275 18.40 10.62 7.67
N ASP A 276 17.27 10.22 8.25
CA ASP A 276 17.15 9.04 9.11
C ASP A 276 16.41 7.89 8.40
N PHE A 277 15.68 8.16 7.32
CA PHE A 277 15.03 7.18 6.46
C PHE A 277 14.84 7.76 5.04
N ILE A 278 14.61 6.87 4.08
CA ILE A 278 14.47 7.23 2.66
C ILE A 278 13.11 6.76 2.17
N THR A 279 12.46 7.58 1.33
CA THR A 279 11.16 7.26 0.76
C THR A 279 11.11 7.48 -0.75
N PHE A 280 10.31 6.66 -1.41
CA PHE A 280 9.91 6.78 -2.83
C PHE A 280 8.64 5.99 -3.07
N HIS A 281 7.91 6.27 -4.17
CA HIS A 281 6.74 5.51 -4.58
C HIS A 281 7.09 4.34 -5.50
N ALA A 282 6.20 3.38 -5.55
CA ALA A 282 6.27 2.28 -6.50
C ALA A 282 4.88 1.89 -6.97
N LYS A 283 4.50 2.38 -8.14
CA LYS A 283 3.20 2.10 -8.76
C LYS A 283 3.32 1.06 -9.87
N GLY A 284 2.24 0.30 -10.08
CA GLY A 284 2.03 -0.51 -11.27
C GLY A 284 1.51 0.33 -12.45
N SER A 285 0.83 -0.31 -13.38
CA SER A 285 0.14 0.38 -14.47
C SER A 285 -0.95 -0.52 -15.08
N PRO A 286 -2.06 -0.76 -14.38
CA PRO A 286 -3.15 -1.56 -14.89
C PRO A 286 -3.79 -0.91 -16.12
N GLN A 287 -4.27 -1.74 -17.02
CA GLN A 287 -4.94 -1.33 -18.25
C GLN A 287 -6.29 -2.05 -18.36
N PHE A 288 -7.20 -1.48 -19.13
CA PHE A 288 -8.42 -2.18 -19.54
C PHE A 288 -8.29 -2.58 -21.00
N VAL A 289 -8.22 -3.87 -21.25
CA VAL A 289 -7.90 -4.46 -22.57
C VAL A 289 -8.90 -5.56 -22.87
N ASP A 290 -9.52 -5.53 -24.06
CA ASP A 290 -10.42 -6.59 -24.51
C ASP A 290 -11.53 -6.96 -23.52
N GLY A 291 -12.05 -5.96 -22.80
CA GLY A 291 -13.16 -6.12 -21.85
C GLY A 291 -12.78 -6.64 -20.46
N HIS A 292 -11.50 -6.73 -20.12
CA HIS A 292 -11.02 -7.13 -18.79
C HIS A 292 -9.86 -6.25 -18.31
N VAL A 293 -9.57 -6.31 -17.01
CA VAL A 293 -8.38 -5.66 -16.44
C VAL A 293 -7.16 -6.52 -16.71
N ARG A 294 -6.12 -5.88 -17.20
CA ARG A 294 -4.76 -6.41 -17.25
C ARG A 294 -3.88 -5.59 -16.33
N MET A 295 -3.40 -6.22 -15.28
CA MET A 295 -2.43 -5.63 -14.37
C MET A 295 -1.04 -5.54 -15.03
N ASN A 296 -0.09 -5.00 -14.33
CA ASN A 296 1.32 -4.98 -14.72
C ASN A 296 2.17 -4.97 -13.45
N ILE A 297 2.15 -6.09 -12.71
CA ILE A 297 2.89 -6.23 -11.46
C ILE A 297 4.39 -6.05 -11.65
N GLY A 298 4.92 -6.48 -12.80
CA GLY A 298 6.33 -6.32 -13.16
C GLY A 298 6.78 -4.86 -13.14
N ARG A 299 5.89 -3.92 -13.51
CA ARG A 299 6.18 -2.49 -13.40
C ARG A 299 6.39 -2.03 -11.96
N GLN A 300 5.51 -2.43 -11.05
CA GLN A 300 5.64 -2.06 -9.64
C GLN A 300 6.91 -2.64 -9.04
N LEU A 301 7.18 -3.93 -9.27
CA LEU A 301 8.40 -4.56 -8.77
C LEU A 301 9.66 -3.93 -9.35
N LYS A 302 9.64 -3.49 -10.62
CA LYS A 302 10.74 -2.73 -11.22
C LYS A 302 10.99 -1.41 -10.53
N ASN A 303 9.92 -0.70 -10.12
CA ASN A 303 10.06 0.55 -9.36
C ASN A 303 10.71 0.30 -8.01
N ILE A 304 10.31 -0.76 -7.30
CA ILE A 304 10.92 -1.17 -6.03
C ILE A 304 12.40 -1.53 -6.25
N ASP A 305 12.70 -2.35 -7.25
CA ASP A 305 14.05 -2.81 -7.57
C ASP A 305 15.01 -1.64 -7.87
N MET A 306 14.59 -0.72 -8.74
CA MET A 306 15.41 0.44 -9.11
C MET A 306 15.55 1.46 -7.97
N GLY A 307 14.52 1.67 -7.15
CA GLY A 307 14.65 2.49 -5.93
C GLY A 307 15.65 1.90 -4.95
N CYS A 308 15.60 0.59 -4.73
CA CYS A 308 16.57 -0.14 -3.91
C CYS A 308 18.00 -0.07 -4.50
N GLU A 309 18.15 -0.18 -5.82
CA GLU A 309 19.44 -0.03 -6.51
C GLU A 309 20.04 1.37 -6.28
N VAL A 310 19.21 2.43 -6.39
CA VAL A 310 19.66 3.80 -6.10
C VAL A 310 20.16 3.89 -4.67
N VAL A 311 19.39 3.47 -3.67
CA VAL A 311 19.80 3.54 -2.26
C VAL A 311 21.05 2.69 -2.00
N ALA A 312 21.13 1.49 -2.56
CA ALA A 312 22.28 0.60 -2.42
C ALA A 312 23.59 1.20 -2.98
N SER A 313 23.48 2.14 -3.93
CA SER A 313 24.64 2.82 -4.51
C SER A 313 25.25 3.91 -3.60
N TYR A 314 24.61 4.22 -2.46
CA TYR A 314 25.09 5.18 -1.45
C TYR A 314 25.50 4.42 -0.17
N PRO A 315 26.79 4.09 0.02
CA PRO A 315 27.25 3.35 1.20
C PRO A 315 26.87 4.03 2.53
N GLU A 316 26.81 5.37 2.54
CA GLU A 316 26.44 6.18 3.71
C GLU A 316 24.98 5.99 4.12
N PHE A 317 24.08 5.72 3.18
CA PHE A 317 22.64 5.65 3.37
C PHE A 317 22.05 4.25 3.20
N LYS A 318 22.79 3.30 2.64
CA LYS A 318 22.33 1.94 2.35
C LYS A 318 21.70 1.22 3.53
N HIS A 319 22.13 1.52 4.74
CA HIS A 319 21.65 0.90 5.98
C HIS A 319 20.38 1.55 6.54
N LEU A 320 20.02 2.74 6.07
CA LEU A 320 18.85 3.46 6.55
C LEU A 320 17.55 2.70 6.22
N PRO A 321 16.52 2.86 7.06
CA PRO A 321 15.18 2.38 6.71
C PRO A 321 14.70 2.96 5.38
N ILE A 322 14.12 2.11 4.54
CA ILE A 322 13.37 2.52 3.36
C ILE A 322 11.89 2.28 3.63
N ILE A 323 11.06 3.28 3.38
CA ILE A 323 9.62 3.15 3.36
C ILE A 323 9.17 3.46 1.93
N ILE A 324 8.49 2.50 1.29
CA ILE A 324 7.86 2.75 0.00
C ILE A 324 6.55 3.46 0.31
N GLY A 325 6.53 4.79 0.16
CA GLY A 325 5.49 5.66 0.72
C GLY A 325 4.14 5.58 0.03
N GLU A 326 4.10 5.07 -1.22
CA GLU A 326 2.90 4.56 -1.88
C GLU A 326 3.28 3.33 -2.71
N SER A 327 2.75 2.17 -2.31
CA SER A 327 3.10 0.87 -2.89
C SER A 327 1.84 0.12 -3.33
N ASP A 328 1.30 0.47 -4.49
CA ASP A 328 0.04 -0.04 -5.00
C ASP A 328 -0.02 -0.03 -6.55
N PRO A 329 -1.02 -0.69 -7.16
CA PRO A 329 -1.05 -0.87 -8.61
C PRO A 329 -1.21 0.41 -9.42
N GLU A 330 -1.86 1.48 -8.88
CA GLU A 330 -2.21 2.64 -9.70
C GLU A 330 -2.35 3.91 -8.86
N GLY A 331 -2.04 5.08 -9.45
CA GLY A 331 -1.90 6.36 -8.75
C GLY A 331 -3.21 7.08 -8.38
N CYS A 332 -4.34 6.88 -9.10
CA CYS A 332 -5.57 7.63 -8.82
C CYS A 332 -6.48 6.95 -7.80
N ALA A 333 -6.34 7.29 -6.50
CA ALA A 333 -7.17 6.72 -5.44
C ALA A 333 -8.67 6.99 -5.63
N ALA A 334 -9.02 8.23 -5.94
CA ALA A 334 -10.40 8.72 -6.07
C ALA A 334 -11.03 8.51 -7.46
N CYS A 335 -10.44 7.67 -8.32
CA CYS A 335 -10.96 7.37 -9.66
C CYS A 335 -11.79 6.10 -9.63
N SER A 336 -13.10 6.20 -9.87
CA SER A 336 -14.02 5.06 -9.91
C SER A 336 -13.87 4.23 -11.19
N VAL A 337 -14.45 3.03 -11.20
CA VAL A 337 -14.58 2.17 -12.40
C VAL A 337 -15.33 2.87 -13.52
N ALA A 338 -16.33 3.70 -13.20
CA ALA A 338 -17.13 4.42 -14.20
C ALA A 338 -16.27 5.37 -15.04
N THR A 339 -15.22 5.94 -14.47
CA THR A 339 -14.30 6.86 -15.15
C THR A 339 -13.00 6.18 -15.60
N HIS A 340 -12.57 5.14 -14.88
CA HIS A 340 -11.34 4.39 -15.12
C HIS A 340 -11.62 2.88 -15.02
N PRO A 341 -12.08 2.22 -16.11
CA PRO A 341 -12.43 0.79 -16.07
C PRO A 341 -11.30 -0.14 -15.63
N SER A 342 -10.04 0.27 -15.83
CA SER A 342 -8.87 -0.45 -15.32
C SER A 342 -8.85 -0.61 -13.80
N ASN A 343 -9.64 0.18 -13.05
CA ASN A 343 -9.73 0.12 -11.59
C ASN A 343 -10.71 -0.97 -11.08
N ALA A 344 -11.34 -1.74 -11.95
CA ALA A 344 -12.27 -2.79 -11.55
C ALA A 344 -11.63 -3.86 -10.65
N TYR A 345 -10.32 -4.10 -10.76
CA TYR A 345 -9.56 -5.03 -9.89
C TYR A 345 -9.70 -4.71 -8.39
N ARG A 346 -9.97 -3.45 -8.04
CA ARG A 346 -9.97 -2.95 -6.66
C ARG A 346 -11.11 -3.50 -5.79
N ASN A 347 -12.17 -4.00 -6.41
CA ASN A 347 -13.31 -4.55 -5.66
C ASN A 347 -13.14 -6.03 -5.32
N GLY A 348 -12.43 -6.79 -6.16
CA GLY A 348 -12.35 -8.24 -6.11
C GLY A 348 -11.04 -8.81 -5.60
N THR A 349 -10.88 -10.11 -5.78
CA THR A 349 -9.73 -10.89 -5.29
C THR A 349 -8.44 -10.66 -6.06
N MET A 350 -8.49 -10.04 -7.25
CA MET A 350 -7.30 -9.66 -8.00
C MET A 350 -6.42 -8.69 -7.21
N TYR A 351 -7.02 -7.72 -6.52
CA TYR A 351 -6.27 -6.81 -5.64
C TYR A 351 -5.62 -7.56 -4.47
N SER A 352 -6.31 -8.59 -3.94
CA SER A 352 -5.79 -9.43 -2.85
C SER A 352 -4.56 -10.24 -3.27
N SER A 353 -4.65 -10.98 -4.38
CA SER A 353 -3.54 -11.81 -4.87
C SER A 353 -2.35 -10.97 -5.34
N TYR A 354 -2.61 -9.80 -5.94
CA TYR A 354 -1.60 -8.81 -6.30
C TYR A 354 -0.83 -8.32 -5.07
N SER A 355 -1.55 -7.89 -4.03
CA SER A 355 -0.92 -7.35 -2.80
C SER A 355 -0.14 -8.44 -2.05
N ALA A 356 -0.67 -9.66 -1.97
CA ALA A 356 0.03 -10.80 -1.36
C ALA A 356 1.37 -11.06 -2.08
N ASN A 357 1.36 -11.05 -3.42
CA ASN A 357 2.54 -11.24 -4.24
C ASN A 357 3.55 -10.08 -4.09
N THR A 358 3.09 -8.84 -4.24
CA THR A 358 3.96 -7.65 -4.19
C THR A 358 4.72 -7.55 -2.88
N TRP A 359 4.05 -7.70 -1.73
CA TRP A 359 4.73 -7.65 -0.43
C TRP A 359 5.73 -8.79 -0.26
N ALA A 360 5.41 -10.00 -0.71
CA ALA A 360 6.35 -11.12 -0.67
C ALA A 360 7.60 -10.86 -1.54
N ARG A 361 7.42 -10.32 -2.75
CA ARG A 361 8.55 -9.98 -3.66
C ARG A 361 9.37 -8.81 -3.15
N THR A 362 8.78 -7.90 -2.37
CA THR A 362 9.51 -6.80 -1.74
C THR A 362 10.60 -7.30 -0.77
N TYR A 363 10.37 -8.37 -0.01
CA TYR A 363 11.43 -9.01 0.79
C TYR A 363 12.56 -9.60 -0.09
N GLU A 364 12.20 -10.21 -1.21
CA GLU A 364 13.17 -10.78 -2.17
C GLU A 364 14.07 -9.69 -2.75
N ILE A 365 13.48 -8.57 -3.18
CA ILE A 365 14.20 -7.41 -3.74
C ILE A 365 15.08 -6.75 -2.67
N ALA A 366 14.58 -6.56 -1.45
CA ALA A 366 15.36 -6.00 -0.35
C ALA A 366 16.64 -6.83 -0.08
N ARG A 367 16.52 -8.17 -0.07
CA ARG A 367 17.68 -9.07 0.09
C ARG A 367 18.64 -8.98 -1.09
N LYS A 368 18.14 -8.93 -2.32
CA LYS A 368 18.95 -8.79 -3.54
C LYS A 368 19.90 -7.59 -3.46
N HIS A 369 19.40 -6.44 -3.02
CA HIS A 369 20.18 -5.21 -2.92
C HIS A 369 20.89 -5.03 -1.55
N GLY A 370 20.55 -5.84 -0.56
CA GLY A 370 21.06 -5.72 0.80
C GLY A 370 20.68 -4.39 1.46
N VAL A 371 19.44 -3.93 1.24
CA VAL A 371 18.85 -2.72 1.82
C VAL A 371 17.81 -3.03 2.88
N ASN A 372 17.40 -2.02 3.64
CA ASN A 372 16.54 -2.18 4.80
C ASN A 372 15.13 -1.62 4.54
N ILE A 373 14.28 -2.31 3.75
CA ILE A 373 12.87 -1.93 3.62
C ILE A 373 12.14 -2.28 4.92
N VAL A 374 11.41 -1.32 5.49
CA VAL A 374 10.66 -1.48 6.74
C VAL A 374 9.16 -1.30 6.55
N GLY A 375 8.72 -0.69 5.46
CA GLY A 375 7.31 -0.44 5.15
C GLY A 375 7.05 -0.34 3.66
N ALA A 376 5.84 -0.76 3.25
CA ALA A 376 5.31 -0.60 1.90
C ALA A 376 3.84 -0.15 2.04
N VAL A 377 3.63 1.16 1.95
CA VAL A 377 2.36 1.81 2.28
C VAL A 377 1.29 1.42 1.25
N ALA A 378 0.26 0.71 1.67
CA ALA A 378 -0.95 0.52 0.87
C ALA A 378 -1.67 1.87 0.82
N TRP A 379 -1.70 2.51 -0.37
CA TRP A 379 -2.35 3.81 -0.53
C TRP A 379 -3.85 3.62 -0.75
N ALA A 380 -4.55 3.20 0.31
CA ALA A 380 -5.96 2.88 0.30
C ALA A 380 -6.57 3.13 1.67
N PHE A 381 -7.75 3.74 1.71
CA PHE A 381 -8.46 4.01 2.96
C PHE A 381 -9.95 3.68 2.86
N GLU A 382 -10.82 4.64 3.06
CA GLU A 382 -12.27 4.56 2.89
C GLU A 382 -12.85 5.95 2.66
N TYR A 383 -13.80 6.05 1.72
CA TYR A 383 -14.52 7.27 1.40
C TYR A 383 -15.99 7.08 1.73
N GLU A 384 -16.45 7.71 2.81
CA GLU A 384 -17.84 7.66 3.27
C GLU A 384 -18.81 8.28 2.25
N ASP A 385 -20.02 7.78 2.20
CA ASP A 385 -21.09 8.26 1.30
C ASP A 385 -20.77 8.15 -0.21
N GLN A 386 -19.92 7.22 -0.59
CA GLN A 386 -19.64 6.93 -2.00
C GLN A 386 -20.50 5.78 -2.53
N ILE A 387 -20.55 5.63 -3.85
CA ILE A 387 -21.23 4.49 -4.49
C ILE A 387 -20.61 3.16 -4.04
N TRP A 388 -21.47 2.20 -3.71
CA TRP A 388 -21.05 0.87 -3.27
C TRP A 388 -20.21 0.19 -4.33
N PHE A 389 -19.03 -0.31 -3.94
CA PHE A 389 -18.07 -0.96 -4.82
C PHE A 389 -17.76 -0.16 -6.08
N GLY A 390 -17.63 1.17 -5.94
CA GLY A 390 -17.34 2.09 -7.05
C GLY A 390 -15.95 1.90 -7.69
N GLY A 391 -15.10 1.03 -7.14
CA GLY A 391 -13.75 0.81 -7.62
C GLY A 391 -12.77 1.91 -7.22
N PHE A 392 -13.10 2.66 -6.20
CA PHE A 392 -12.12 3.53 -5.52
C PHE A 392 -11.02 2.66 -4.90
N ARG A 393 -9.85 3.23 -4.71
CA ARG A 393 -8.75 2.55 -4.01
C ARG A 393 -8.98 2.66 -2.51
N ASP A 394 -9.78 1.75 -2.01
CA ASP A 394 -10.19 1.67 -0.63
C ASP A 394 -10.12 0.21 -0.11
N LEU A 395 -9.94 0.08 1.20
CA LEU A 395 -9.90 -1.18 1.92
C LEU A 395 -11.31 -1.64 2.33
N ALA A 396 -12.23 -0.68 2.45
CA ALA A 396 -13.63 -0.90 2.75
C ALA A 396 -14.50 0.07 1.92
N THR A 397 -15.79 -0.22 1.77
CA THR A 397 -16.79 0.61 1.08
C THR A 397 -18.01 0.79 1.96
N ASN A 398 -18.29 2.03 2.39
CA ASN A 398 -19.38 2.36 3.32
C ASN A 398 -19.42 1.41 4.56
N GLY A 399 -18.25 1.20 5.16
CA GLY A 399 -18.07 0.38 6.35
C GLY A 399 -18.00 -1.14 6.11
N VAL A 400 -18.06 -1.61 4.87
CA VAL A 400 -17.95 -3.04 4.50
C VAL A 400 -16.56 -3.34 3.92
N ASP A 401 -15.85 -4.27 4.53
CA ASP A 401 -14.51 -4.66 4.15
C ASP A 401 -14.45 -5.26 2.75
N LYS A 402 -13.46 -4.82 1.96
CA LYS A 402 -13.12 -5.44 0.69
C LYS A 402 -12.16 -6.61 0.85
N PRO A 403 -12.10 -7.56 -0.11
CA PRO A 403 -11.22 -8.73 -0.02
C PRO A 403 -9.75 -8.40 0.27
N VAL A 404 -9.24 -7.26 -0.19
CA VAL A 404 -7.84 -6.84 0.00
C VAL A 404 -7.47 -6.65 1.47
N LEU A 405 -8.39 -6.18 2.32
CA LEU A 405 -8.13 -6.02 3.75
C LEU A 405 -7.85 -7.38 4.42
N ASN A 406 -8.42 -8.46 3.91
CA ASN A 406 -8.17 -9.81 4.42
C ASN A 406 -6.74 -10.32 4.14
N VAL A 407 -6.05 -9.79 3.13
CA VAL A 407 -4.61 -10.07 2.94
C VAL A 407 -3.79 -9.46 4.09
N MET A 408 -4.14 -8.25 4.52
CA MET A 408 -3.50 -7.63 5.70
C MET A 408 -3.77 -8.46 6.97
N ARG A 409 -5.01 -8.96 7.15
CA ARG A 409 -5.32 -9.91 8.24
C ARG A 409 -4.47 -11.18 8.17
N MET A 410 -4.30 -11.76 6.98
CA MET A 410 -3.45 -12.94 6.80
C MET A 410 -2.00 -12.65 7.16
N TYR A 411 -1.41 -11.54 6.70
CA TYR A 411 -0.06 -11.13 7.09
C TYR A 411 0.04 -10.84 8.59
N GLY A 412 -1.00 -10.25 9.19
CA GLY A 412 -1.10 -10.05 10.64
C GLY A 412 -1.05 -11.37 11.43
N LEU A 413 -1.76 -12.40 10.94
CA LEU A 413 -1.73 -13.75 11.53
C LEU A 413 -0.37 -14.44 11.40
N MET A 414 0.42 -14.10 10.38
CA MET A 414 1.79 -14.58 10.17
C MET A 414 2.82 -13.83 11.02
N GLN A 415 2.49 -12.62 11.49
CA GLN A 415 3.46 -11.72 12.10
C GLN A 415 4.22 -12.35 13.26
N GLY A 416 5.50 -11.98 13.37
CA GLY A 416 6.45 -12.47 14.35
C GLY A 416 7.38 -13.56 13.79
N GLY A 417 8.44 -13.87 14.53
CA GLY A 417 9.43 -14.86 14.11
C GLY A 417 10.24 -14.46 12.88
N SER A 418 10.59 -15.45 12.08
CA SER A 418 11.44 -15.28 10.89
C SER A 418 10.79 -15.85 9.64
N LEU A 419 11.06 -15.22 8.50
CA LEU A 419 10.82 -15.85 7.21
C LEU A 419 11.63 -17.15 7.12
N VAL A 420 11.00 -18.18 6.54
CA VAL A 420 11.65 -19.47 6.28
C VAL A 420 11.65 -19.74 4.78
N ARG A 421 12.63 -20.56 4.35
CA ARG A 421 12.76 -20.91 2.93
C ARG A 421 11.58 -21.77 2.49
N VAL A 422 11.01 -21.40 1.34
CA VAL A 422 9.99 -22.17 0.64
C VAL A 422 10.61 -22.79 -0.60
N GLY A 423 10.62 -24.12 -0.69
CA GLY A 423 10.90 -24.83 -1.94
C GLY A 423 9.64 -24.91 -2.78
N SER A 424 9.76 -24.76 -4.11
CA SER A 424 8.64 -24.84 -5.06
C SER A 424 9.01 -25.70 -6.25
N SER A 425 8.07 -26.54 -6.72
CA SER A 425 8.21 -27.32 -7.97
C SER A 425 8.03 -26.45 -9.22
N ASN A 426 7.49 -25.25 -9.09
CA ASN A 426 7.22 -24.32 -10.19
C ASN A 426 7.55 -22.87 -9.80
N PRO A 427 8.81 -22.56 -9.47
CA PRO A 427 9.18 -21.25 -8.99
C PRO A 427 9.06 -20.17 -10.05
N MET A 428 8.71 -18.95 -9.60
CA MET A 428 8.83 -17.71 -10.34
C MET A 428 9.57 -16.70 -9.46
N THR A 429 10.56 -15.99 -9.99
CA THR A 429 11.38 -15.04 -9.23
C THR A 429 10.91 -13.60 -9.46
N ALA A 430 11.29 -12.68 -8.58
CA ALA A 430 11.02 -11.25 -8.79
C ALA A 430 11.64 -10.76 -10.11
N ASP A 431 12.86 -11.19 -10.46
CA ASP A 431 13.51 -10.77 -11.72
C ASP A 431 12.75 -11.24 -12.96
N GLN A 432 12.19 -12.46 -12.96
CA GLN A 432 11.33 -12.94 -14.05
C GLN A 432 10.05 -12.09 -14.18
N ILE A 433 9.42 -11.78 -13.04
CA ILE A 433 8.20 -10.93 -13.03
C ILE A 433 8.54 -9.50 -13.48
N ILE A 434 9.67 -8.95 -13.07
CA ILE A 434 10.14 -7.62 -13.53
C ILE A 434 10.32 -7.59 -15.05
N ALA A 435 10.84 -8.66 -15.63
CA ALA A 435 11.09 -8.74 -17.08
C ALA A 435 9.80 -8.92 -17.89
N ASP A 436 8.94 -9.84 -17.49
CA ASP A 436 7.85 -10.36 -18.35
C ASP A 436 6.45 -10.10 -17.78
N SER A 437 6.36 -9.61 -16.52
CA SER A 437 5.14 -9.57 -15.72
C SER A 437 4.55 -11.00 -15.54
N VAL A 438 3.28 -11.16 -15.20
CA VAL A 438 2.67 -12.47 -14.98
C VAL A 438 1.59 -12.72 -16.04
N ARG A 439 2.01 -13.09 -17.26
CA ARG A 439 1.12 -13.16 -18.45
C ARG A 439 1.03 -14.53 -19.10
N GLU A 440 2.12 -15.27 -19.20
CA GLU A 440 2.14 -16.56 -19.89
C GLU A 440 1.53 -17.68 -19.04
N ARG A 441 1.82 -17.63 -17.73
CA ARG A 441 1.30 -18.57 -16.74
C ARG A 441 1.03 -17.85 -15.43
N SER A 442 0.15 -18.42 -14.59
CA SER A 442 -0.04 -17.89 -13.22
C SER A 442 1.24 -18.00 -12.39
N ASP A 443 1.50 -17.00 -11.58
CA ASP A 443 2.46 -17.06 -10.47
C ASP A 443 1.77 -17.73 -9.27
N ILE A 444 2.04 -19.03 -9.11
CA ILE A 444 1.60 -19.79 -7.94
C ILE A 444 2.80 -19.90 -7.03
N SER A 445 2.90 -18.98 -6.10
CA SER A 445 4.05 -18.84 -5.22
C SER A 445 3.60 -18.68 -3.76
N ALA A 446 4.56 -18.66 -2.86
CA ALA A 446 4.26 -18.59 -1.43
C ALA A 446 5.34 -17.85 -0.65
N ILE A 447 4.93 -17.33 0.52
CA ILE A 447 5.79 -16.83 1.57
C ILE A 447 5.48 -17.59 2.85
N ALA A 448 6.52 -17.95 3.63
CA ALA A 448 6.33 -18.65 4.89
C ALA A 448 7.16 -18.04 6.01
N ASN A 449 6.65 -18.16 7.24
CA ASN A 449 7.39 -17.78 8.43
C ASN A 449 7.25 -18.83 9.53
N ALA A 450 8.18 -18.81 10.50
CA ALA A 450 8.13 -19.63 11.68
C ALA A 450 8.44 -18.81 12.94
N THR A 451 7.69 -19.12 13.99
CA THR A 451 7.96 -18.69 15.37
C THR A 451 8.44 -19.90 16.19
N ASP A 452 8.52 -19.78 17.50
CA ASP A 452 8.91 -20.89 18.37
C ASP A 452 7.81 -21.98 18.48
N ASN A 453 6.55 -21.61 18.25
CA ASN A 453 5.38 -22.49 18.42
C ASN A 453 4.42 -22.51 17.21
N SER A 454 4.87 -22.01 16.08
CA SER A 454 4.03 -22.01 14.86
C SER A 454 4.86 -21.95 13.58
N VAL A 455 4.27 -22.42 12.49
CA VAL A 455 4.70 -22.15 11.12
C VAL A 455 3.48 -21.76 10.30
N SER A 456 3.65 -20.76 9.43
CA SER A 456 2.60 -20.31 8.52
C SER A 456 3.12 -20.24 7.10
N ILE A 457 2.27 -20.55 6.12
CA ILE A 457 2.53 -20.33 4.69
C ILE A 457 1.32 -19.65 4.06
N MET A 458 1.55 -18.54 3.36
CA MET A 458 0.57 -17.89 2.49
C MET A 458 0.90 -18.25 1.06
N VAL A 459 -0.08 -18.80 0.35
CA VAL A 459 0.02 -19.22 -1.06
C VAL A 459 -0.95 -18.37 -1.87
N TRP A 460 -0.51 -17.83 -3.00
CA TRP A 460 -1.37 -17.12 -3.96
C TRP A 460 -1.30 -17.79 -5.33
N ASN A 461 -2.38 -17.59 -6.10
CA ASN A 461 -2.46 -17.92 -7.52
C ASN A 461 -2.78 -16.62 -8.27
N TYR A 462 -1.75 -15.91 -8.71
CA TYR A 462 -1.88 -14.60 -9.34
C TYR A 462 -1.64 -14.68 -10.85
N HIS A 463 -2.38 -13.85 -11.60
CA HIS A 463 -2.19 -13.60 -13.02
C HIS A 463 -2.53 -12.15 -13.35
N ASP A 464 -1.81 -11.51 -14.28
CA ASP A 464 -2.08 -10.11 -14.67
C ASP A 464 -3.46 -9.91 -15.31
N ASP A 465 -3.96 -10.90 -16.04
CA ASP A 465 -5.29 -10.81 -16.66
C ASP A 465 -6.39 -11.33 -15.73
N ASP A 466 -7.44 -10.53 -15.55
CA ASP A 466 -8.65 -10.90 -14.80
C ASP A 466 -9.58 -11.76 -15.69
N LEU A 467 -9.11 -12.96 -15.98
CA LEU A 467 -9.82 -13.95 -16.81
C LEU A 467 -9.97 -15.26 -16.04
N PRO A 468 -11.11 -15.96 -16.20
CA PRO A 468 -11.29 -17.28 -15.64
C PRO A 468 -10.21 -18.27 -16.08
N ALA A 469 -9.77 -19.11 -15.14
CA ALA A 469 -8.88 -20.22 -15.42
C ALA A 469 -9.17 -21.39 -14.47
N PRO A 470 -8.74 -22.62 -14.79
CA PRO A 470 -8.84 -23.75 -13.88
C PRO A 470 -8.14 -23.48 -12.55
N ALA A 471 -8.68 -24.00 -11.46
CA ALA A 471 -8.01 -24.00 -10.18
C ALA A 471 -6.79 -24.94 -10.22
N THR A 472 -5.76 -24.61 -9.44
CA THR A 472 -4.53 -25.38 -9.34
C THR A 472 -4.54 -26.25 -8.09
N GLU A 473 -4.14 -27.51 -8.23
CA GLU A 473 -3.86 -28.39 -7.08
C GLU A 473 -2.58 -27.94 -6.38
N VAL A 474 -2.65 -27.71 -5.08
CA VAL A 474 -1.53 -27.28 -4.25
C VAL A 474 -1.28 -28.32 -3.18
N THR A 475 -0.03 -28.78 -3.08
CA THR A 475 0.47 -29.62 -1.98
C THR A 475 1.50 -28.82 -1.20
N VAL A 476 1.39 -28.79 0.12
CA VAL A 476 2.40 -28.20 1.02
C VAL A 476 2.90 -29.28 1.96
N ASN A 477 4.19 -29.59 1.93
CA ASN A 477 4.85 -30.47 2.87
C ASN A 477 5.64 -29.65 3.90
N PHE A 478 5.32 -29.87 5.17
CA PHE A 478 6.00 -29.27 6.31
C PHE A 478 6.93 -30.27 6.96
N ASP A 479 8.13 -29.80 7.30
CA ASP A 479 9.15 -30.57 8.02
C ASP A 479 9.60 -29.79 9.27
N ASN A 480 10.08 -30.57 10.28
CA ASN A 480 10.61 -30.03 11.53
C ASN A 480 9.61 -29.19 12.35
N LEU A 481 8.33 -29.56 12.32
CA LEU A 481 7.34 -29.03 13.25
C LEU A 481 7.73 -29.39 14.70
N GLY A 482 7.39 -28.56 15.67
CA GLY A 482 7.82 -28.68 17.05
C GLY A 482 7.09 -29.78 17.87
N ALA A 483 6.10 -30.47 17.27
CA ALA A 483 5.29 -31.48 17.94
C ALA A 483 4.80 -32.56 16.96
N ASP A 484 4.47 -33.75 17.50
CA ASP A 484 3.87 -34.84 16.73
C ASP A 484 2.35 -34.71 16.55
N ARG A 485 1.74 -33.68 17.14
CA ARG A 485 0.34 -33.34 16.98
C ARG A 485 0.19 -31.82 16.97
N VAL A 486 -0.45 -31.27 15.95
CA VAL A 486 -0.52 -29.84 15.69
C VAL A 486 -1.94 -29.38 15.34
N LEU A 487 -2.27 -28.13 15.64
CA LEU A 487 -3.51 -27.51 15.21
C LEU A 487 -3.30 -26.83 13.85
N VAL A 488 -4.08 -27.22 12.86
CA VAL A 488 -4.05 -26.65 11.51
C VAL A 488 -5.25 -25.73 11.32
N SER A 489 -5.00 -24.46 11.01
CA SER A 489 -6.00 -23.48 10.58
C SER A 489 -5.75 -23.09 9.12
N HIS A 490 -6.80 -23.06 8.30
CA HIS A 490 -6.70 -22.71 6.89
C HIS A 490 -7.70 -21.62 6.55
N TYR A 491 -7.21 -20.46 6.13
CA TYR A 491 -8.01 -19.29 5.72
C TYR A 491 -7.95 -19.12 4.20
N ARG A 492 -8.99 -18.52 3.62
CA ARG A 492 -9.11 -18.38 2.17
C ARG A 492 -9.69 -17.02 1.78
N ILE A 493 -9.15 -16.46 0.70
CA ILE A 493 -9.75 -15.37 -0.08
C ILE A 493 -9.91 -15.87 -1.50
N ASP A 494 -11.15 -15.96 -2.00
CA ASP A 494 -11.47 -16.29 -3.38
C ASP A 494 -12.91 -15.83 -3.73
N GLY A 495 -13.49 -16.36 -4.80
CA GLY A 495 -14.84 -16.03 -5.24
C GLY A 495 -15.95 -16.42 -4.24
N GLN A 496 -15.66 -17.26 -3.23
CA GLN A 496 -16.64 -17.74 -2.26
C GLN A 496 -16.33 -17.34 -0.82
N PHE A 497 -15.06 -17.12 -0.50
CA PHE A 497 -14.59 -16.89 0.87
C PHE A 497 -13.99 -15.50 1.03
N SER A 498 -14.32 -14.82 2.14
CA SER A 498 -13.76 -13.51 2.52
C SER A 498 -13.94 -12.44 1.44
N ASN A 499 -15.14 -12.40 0.82
CA ASN A 499 -15.40 -11.62 -0.39
C ASN A 499 -16.78 -10.96 -0.38
N SER A 500 -16.84 -9.76 0.18
CA SER A 500 -18.05 -8.93 0.22
C SER A 500 -18.52 -8.49 -1.17
N TYR A 501 -17.60 -8.34 -2.13
CA TYR A 501 -17.95 -7.93 -3.49
C TYR A 501 -18.77 -9.00 -4.24
N GLU A 502 -18.37 -10.26 -4.16
CA GLU A 502 -19.16 -11.35 -4.75
C GLU A 502 -20.50 -11.52 -4.01
N ALA A 503 -20.52 -11.36 -2.68
CA ALA A 503 -21.75 -11.35 -1.90
C ALA A 503 -22.68 -10.22 -2.33
N TRP A 504 -22.16 -8.99 -2.56
CA TRP A 504 -22.93 -7.86 -3.04
C TRP A 504 -23.50 -8.09 -4.44
N LYS A 505 -22.73 -8.65 -5.36
CA LYS A 505 -23.24 -9.07 -6.67
C LYS A 505 -24.34 -10.12 -6.56
N GLY A 506 -24.18 -11.08 -5.64
CA GLY A 506 -25.13 -12.14 -5.39
C GLY A 506 -26.51 -11.67 -4.91
N ILE A 507 -26.60 -10.52 -4.25
CA ILE A 507 -27.86 -9.90 -3.81
C ILE A 507 -28.38 -8.82 -4.78
N GLY A 508 -27.82 -8.74 -5.99
CA GLY A 508 -28.31 -7.85 -7.06
C GLY A 508 -27.65 -6.48 -7.11
N SER A 509 -26.50 -6.30 -6.50
CA SER A 509 -25.68 -5.07 -6.54
C SER A 509 -26.42 -3.80 -6.09
N PRO A 510 -27.13 -3.79 -4.94
CA PRO A 510 -27.89 -2.63 -4.49
C PRO A 510 -26.99 -1.44 -4.17
N GLN A 511 -27.41 -0.23 -4.59
CA GLN A 511 -26.77 1.01 -4.18
C GLN A 511 -27.38 1.62 -2.90
N GLU A 512 -28.54 1.10 -2.49
CA GLU A 512 -29.21 1.42 -1.24
C GLU A 512 -29.53 0.09 -0.50
N PRO A 513 -28.50 -0.61 0.02
CA PRO A 513 -28.73 -1.88 0.70
C PRO A 513 -29.50 -1.67 2.02
N THR A 514 -30.38 -2.63 2.35
CA THR A 514 -31.05 -2.62 3.65
C THR A 514 -30.07 -2.91 4.79
N PRO A 515 -30.38 -2.59 6.07
CA PRO A 515 -29.53 -2.93 7.21
C PRO A 515 -29.17 -4.42 7.27
N GLU A 516 -30.10 -5.32 6.92
CA GLU A 516 -29.86 -6.77 6.89
C GLU A 516 -28.90 -7.16 5.77
N GLN A 517 -28.99 -6.50 4.61
CA GLN A 517 -28.03 -6.70 3.51
C GLN A 517 -26.64 -6.19 3.89
N VAL A 518 -26.55 -5.02 4.55
CA VAL A 518 -25.26 -4.51 5.06
C VAL A 518 -24.64 -5.50 6.05
N ALA A 519 -25.41 -6.00 7.02
CA ALA A 519 -24.91 -6.98 7.99
C ALA A 519 -24.42 -8.29 7.31
N TYR A 520 -25.11 -8.74 6.26
CA TYR A 520 -24.67 -9.89 5.45
C TYR A 520 -23.36 -9.60 4.71
N LEU A 521 -23.21 -8.39 4.13
CA LEU A 521 -22.00 -7.98 3.43
C LEU A 521 -20.80 -7.84 4.41
N GLU A 522 -21.04 -7.27 5.59
CA GLU A 522 -20.01 -7.19 6.65
C GLU A 522 -19.49 -8.58 7.04
N GLN A 523 -20.41 -9.52 7.27
CA GLN A 523 -20.02 -10.91 7.57
C GLN A 523 -19.25 -11.56 6.44
N SER A 524 -19.65 -11.32 5.18
CA SER A 524 -19.02 -11.87 3.99
C SER A 524 -17.62 -11.26 3.74
N GLY A 525 -17.40 -10.02 4.19
CA GLY A 525 -16.13 -9.29 4.09
C GLY A 525 -15.08 -9.72 5.10
N GLN A 526 -15.44 -10.42 6.18
CA GLN A 526 -14.50 -10.87 7.19
C GLN A 526 -13.62 -12.03 6.71
N LEU A 527 -12.41 -12.18 7.27
CA LEU A 527 -11.53 -13.30 6.97
C LEU A 527 -12.15 -14.63 7.41
N GLN A 528 -12.40 -15.52 6.46
CA GLN A 528 -13.09 -16.78 6.68
C GLN A 528 -12.13 -17.99 6.68
N ALA A 529 -12.41 -18.95 7.56
CA ALA A 529 -11.78 -20.25 7.53
C ALA A 529 -12.27 -21.05 6.31
N TYR A 530 -11.35 -21.55 5.49
CA TYR A 530 -11.63 -22.47 4.38
C TYR A 530 -12.09 -23.83 4.88
N THR A 531 -11.46 -24.30 5.96
CA THR A 531 -11.87 -25.48 6.70
C THR A 531 -11.85 -25.18 8.19
N SER A 532 -12.70 -25.84 8.97
CA SER A 532 -12.66 -25.72 10.42
C SER A 532 -11.27 -26.10 10.95
N PRO A 533 -10.71 -25.34 11.91
CA PRO A 533 -9.44 -25.69 12.54
C PRO A 533 -9.49 -27.11 13.12
N ALA A 534 -8.46 -27.89 12.88
CA ALA A 534 -8.44 -29.28 13.30
C ALA A 534 -7.04 -29.73 13.80
N TRP A 535 -7.04 -30.55 14.83
CA TRP A 535 -5.83 -31.25 15.27
C TRP A 535 -5.46 -32.35 14.28
N LYS A 536 -4.20 -32.36 13.84
CA LYS A 536 -3.64 -33.36 12.94
C LYS A 536 -2.42 -33.99 13.54
N ASP A 537 -2.25 -35.28 13.27
CA ASP A 537 -1.00 -35.98 13.62
C ASP A 537 0.11 -35.56 12.66
N ALA A 538 1.28 -35.28 13.21
CA ALA A 538 2.48 -34.84 12.50
C ALA A 538 3.68 -35.69 12.94
N PRO A 539 3.68 -36.96 12.64
CA PRO A 539 4.70 -37.89 13.14
C PRO A 539 6.10 -37.44 12.72
N SER A 540 7.02 -37.38 13.67
CA SER A 540 8.38 -36.87 13.47
C SER A 540 8.41 -35.43 12.96
N GLY A 541 7.42 -34.62 13.33
CA GLY A 541 7.29 -33.22 12.90
C GLY A 541 7.01 -33.02 11.42
N ARG A 542 6.34 -33.96 10.75
CA ARG A 542 5.99 -33.89 9.32
C ARG A 542 4.49 -33.85 9.09
N LEU A 543 4.06 -32.97 8.18
CA LEU A 543 2.65 -32.86 7.80
C LEU A 543 2.54 -32.48 6.34
N GLY A 544 1.64 -33.16 5.59
CA GLY A 544 1.21 -32.75 4.25
C GLY A 544 -0.18 -32.12 4.29
N VAL A 545 -0.39 -31.03 3.54
CA VAL A 545 -1.69 -30.36 3.35
C VAL A 545 -1.95 -30.20 1.85
N ASN A 546 -3.13 -30.64 1.39
CA ASN A 546 -3.54 -30.57 -0.01
C ASN A 546 -4.81 -29.72 -0.14
N PHE A 547 -4.89 -28.88 -1.17
CA PHE A 547 -6.06 -28.07 -1.48
C PHE A 547 -6.01 -27.60 -2.93
N THR A 548 -7.15 -27.15 -3.46
CA THR A 548 -7.23 -26.45 -4.75
C THR A 548 -7.22 -24.95 -4.51
N LEU A 549 -6.52 -24.18 -5.38
CA LEU A 549 -6.45 -22.74 -5.31
C LEU A 549 -6.90 -22.13 -6.66
N PRO A 550 -8.07 -21.47 -6.72
CA PRO A 550 -8.51 -20.82 -7.94
C PRO A 550 -7.61 -19.63 -8.31
N ARG A 551 -7.63 -19.23 -9.58
CA ARG A 551 -6.96 -18.01 -10.05
C ARG A 551 -7.44 -16.81 -9.22
N GLN A 552 -6.54 -15.88 -8.90
CA GLN A 552 -6.72 -14.74 -8.01
C GLN A 552 -7.08 -15.13 -6.55
N GLY A 553 -6.91 -16.40 -6.19
CA GLY A 553 -7.12 -16.87 -4.82
C GLY A 553 -5.87 -16.71 -3.96
N VAL A 554 -6.11 -16.53 -2.65
CA VAL A 554 -5.06 -16.51 -1.61
C VAL A 554 -5.46 -17.46 -0.49
N SER A 555 -4.52 -18.31 -0.04
CA SER A 555 -4.69 -19.22 1.09
C SER A 555 -3.63 -18.97 2.14
N LEU A 556 -4.02 -18.95 3.41
CA LEU A 556 -3.10 -18.98 4.54
C LEU A 556 -3.31 -20.26 5.33
N ILE A 557 -2.26 -21.08 5.45
CA ILE A 557 -2.22 -22.22 6.35
C ILE A 557 -1.36 -21.83 7.55
N LYS A 558 -1.92 -21.90 8.76
CA LYS A 558 -1.21 -21.68 10.02
C LYS A 558 -1.26 -22.94 10.84
N ILE A 559 -0.09 -23.42 11.24
CA ILE A 559 0.11 -24.61 12.08
C ILE A 559 0.67 -24.14 13.41
N THR A 560 0.04 -24.57 14.51
CA THR A 560 0.48 -24.25 15.88
C THR A 560 0.61 -25.52 16.73
N TRP A 561 1.52 -25.48 17.71
CA TRP A 561 1.76 -26.57 18.68
C TRP A 561 2.04 -26.06 20.08
#